data_7322834eb4b376d367870ddf47c14dbf
#
_entry.id   7322834eb4b376d367870ddf47c14dbf
#
_cell.length_a   1.000
_cell.length_b   1.000
_cell.length_c   1.000
_cell.angle_alpha   90.00
_cell.angle_beta   90.00
_cell.angle_gamma   90.00
#
_symmetry.space_group_name_H-M   'P 1'
#
loop_
_entity.id
_entity.type
_entity.pdbx_description
1 polymer ?
#
loop_
_entity_poly.entity_id
_entity_poly.type
_entity_poly.pdbx_seq_one_letter_code
_entity_poly.pdbx_strand_id
1 'polypeptide(L)'
;KRYSKALGDTGVVRVIMDENIKYPMYGADYQKRPQYSADMIHQKAMEWLDEQDGKQPFFGVLTYTLPHAELVQPEDSILNEYKEKFNPDKSYKGSEGSRYNAITHVHAQFAGMITRLDYYVGEVLKKLKEKGLDENTLVIFSSDNGPHEEGGADPTFFGRDGKLRGLKRQCYEGGIR
;
A
#
# COMPACT_ATOMS: atom_id res chain seq x y z
N LYS A 1 9.30 0.53 16.85
CA LYS A 1 8.53 -0.53 17.50
C LYS A 1 8.88 -1.85 16.83
N ARG A 2 9.38 -2.80 17.61
CA ARG A 2 9.68 -4.15 17.17
C ARG A 2 8.36 -4.80 16.75
N TYR A 3 8.22 -5.09 15.48
CA TYR A 3 7.21 -6.03 15.08
C TYR A 3 7.68 -7.43 15.48
N SER A 4 6.80 -8.13 16.16
CA SER A 4 7.06 -9.36 16.86
C SER A 4 7.74 -10.39 15.98
N LYS A 5 8.64 -11.11 16.62
CA LYS A 5 9.24 -12.33 16.16
C LYS A 5 8.21 -13.22 15.48
N ALA A 6 8.40 -13.48 14.21
CA ALA A 6 7.57 -14.41 13.48
C ALA A 6 7.49 -15.73 14.22
N LEU A 7 6.33 -16.31 14.21
CA LEU A 7 6.07 -17.62 14.75
C LEU A 7 6.85 -18.66 13.95
N GLY A 8 7.93 -19.18 14.54
CA GLY A 8 8.64 -20.36 14.09
C GLY A 8 8.91 -20.50 12.58
N ASP A 9 9.00 -21.70 12.09
CA ASP A 9 9.29 -22.08 10.68
C ASP A 9 8.14 -21.80 9.70
N THR A 10 7.21 -20.94 10.03
CA THR A 10 6.01 -20.65 9.23
C THR A 10 6.19 -19.52 8.22
N GLY A 11 7.42 -19.12 7.90
CA GLY A 11 7.70 -18.23 6.76
C GLY A 11 6.96 -16.88 6.74
N VAL A 12 6.79 -16.25 7.89
CA VAL A 12 6.25 -14.88 7.94
C VAL A 12 7.31 -13.91 7.44
N VAL A 13 7.02 -13.19 6.37
CA VAL A 13 7.88 -12.12 5.90
C VAL A 13 7.97 -11.06 7.00
N ARG A 14 9.15 -10.89 7.56
CA ARG A 14 9.45 -9.81 8.49
C ARG A 14 9.95 -8.61 7.72
N VAL A 15 9.24 -7.54 7.75
CA VAL A 15 9.86 -6.23 7.49
C VAL A 15 10.62 -5.84 8.74
N ILE A 16 11.92 -6.05 8.73
CA ILE A 16 12.82 -5.52 9.75
C ILE A 16 13.06 -4.06 9.38
N MET A 17 12.44 -3.15 10.12
CA MET A 17 12.87 -1.76 10.09
C MET A 17 14.28 -1.70 10.67
N ASP A 18 15.26 -1.27 9.87
CA ASP A 18 16.61 -1.06 10.36
C ASP A 18 16.58 0.02 11.45
N GLU A 19 16.90 -0.37 12.68
CA GLU A 19 16.91 0.52 13.84
C GLU A 19 17.95 1.67 13.69
N ASN A 20 18.89 1.53 12.77
CA ASN A 20 19.91 2.54 12.47
C ASN A 20 19.44 3.60 11.48
N ILE A 21 18.36 3.37 10.77
CA ILE A 21 17.77 4.38 9.88
C ILE A 21 16.85 5.27 10.73
N LYS A 22 17.33 6.44 11.08
CA LYS A 22 16.50 7.49 11.69
C LYS A 22 15.54 8.04 10.62
N TYR A 23 14.37 7.47 10.54
CA TYR A 23 13.27 8.10 9.79
C TYR A 23 12.79 9.30 10.57
N PRO A 24 12.82 10.54 10.03
CA PRO A 24 12.14 11.65 10.66
C PRO A 24 10.64 11.27 10.72
N MET A 25 10.15 11.00 11.93
CA MET A 25 8.77 10.51 12.12
C MET A 25 7.72 11.54 11.71
N TYR A 26 8.06 12.80 11.72
CA TYR A 26 7.19 13.91 11.34
C TYR A 26 8.03 15.07 10.81
N GLY A 27 7.80 15.55 9.63
CA GLY A 27 8.48 16.72 9.09
C GLY A 27 8.06 16.99 7.64
N ALA A 28 8.14 18.26 7.25
CA ALA A 28 7.77 18.75 5.94
C ALA A 28 8.57 18.13 4.76
N ASP A 29 9.57 17.32 5.04
CA ASP A 29 10.52 16.78 4.07
C ASP A 29 10.31 15.29 3.77
N TYR A 30 9.05 14.81 3.80
CA TYR A 30 8.75 13.42 3.40
C TYR A 30 9.19 13.10 1.97
N GLN A 31 9.33 14.10 1.10
CA GLN A 31 9.83 13.97 -0.27
C GLN A 31 11.30 13.58 -0.34
N LYS A 32 12.06 13.83 0.72
CA LYS A 32 13.50 13.49 0.81
C LYS A 32 13.77 12.16 1.51
N ARG A 33 12.74 11.37 1.80
CA ARG A 33 12.93 10.05 2.41
C ARG A 33 13.66 9.12 1.43
N PRO A 34 14.75 8.48 1.85
CA PRO A 34 15.57 7.68 0.94
C PRO A 34 14.91 6.39 0.51
N GLN A 35 13.87 5.96 1.22
CA GLN A 35 13.18 4.69 0.98
C GLN A 35 11.68 4.83 1.19
N TYR A 36 10.93 4.14 0.36
CA TYR A 36 9.48 4.04 0.48
C TYR A 36 9.12 2.68 1.10
N SER A 37 8.38 2.71 2.21
CA SER A 37 8.10 1.48 2.98
C SER A 37 7.35 0.41 2.18
N ALA A 38 6.47 0.83 1.27
CA ALA A 38 5.74 -0.12 0.43
C ALA A 38 6.67 -0.85 -0.56
N ASP A 39 7.65 -0.15 -1.16
CA ASP A 39 8.66 -0.78 -2.01
C ASP A 39 9.51 -1.80 -1.21
N MET A 40 9.88 -1.45 0.01
CA MET A 40 10.64 -2.36 0.88
C MET A 40 9.85 -3.61 1.27
N ILE A 41 8.56 -3.45 1.58
CA ILE A 41 7.65 -4.57 1.88
C ILE A 41 7.54 -5.46 0.66
N HIS A 42 7.35 -4.87 -0.52
CA HIS A 42 7.24 -5.61 -1.76
C HIS A 42 8.54 -6.34 -2.10
N GLN A 43 9.68 -5.70 -1.97
CA GLN A 43 10.97 -6.36 -2.17
C GLN A 43 11.11 -7.61 -1.28
N LYS A 44 10.73 -7.51 0.00
CA LYS A 44 10.78 -8.66 0.91
C LYS A 44 9.79 -9.77 0.53
N ALA A 45 8.63 -9.42 0.02
CA ALA A 45 7.68 -10.39 -0.52
C ALA A 45 8.26 -11.14 -1.73
N MET A 46 8.94 -10.41 -2.63
CA MET A 46 9.58 -11.00 -3.81
C MET A 46 10.77 -11.90 -3.43
N GLU A 47 11.60 -11.47 -2.47
CA GLU A 47 12.69 -12.30 -1.94
C GLU A 47 12.14 -13.61 -1.34
N TRP A 48 11.06 -13.52 -0.55
CA TRP A 48 10.40 -14.70 0.01
C TRP A 48 9.82 -15.62 -1.07
N LEU A 49 9.20 -15.08 -2.10
CA LEU A 49 8.71 -15.87 -3.24
C LEU A 49 9.84 -16.56 -3.99
N ASP A 50 11.01 -15.95 -4.10
CA ASP A 50 12.18 -16.57 -4.73
C ASP A 50 12.67 -17.82 -3.99
N GLU A 51 12.46 -17.91 -2.69
CA GLU A 51 12.81 -19.08 -1.88
C GLU A 51 11.84 -20.26 -2.08
N GLN A 52 10.63 -20.03 -2.63
CA GLN A 52 9.66 -21.10 -2.84
C GLN A 52 10.04 -21.93 -4.07
N ASP A 53 10.28 -23.22 -3.90
CA ASP A 53 10.72 -24.14 -4.96
C ASP A 53 9.65 -25.13 -5.44
N GLY A 54 8.43 -25.01 -4.90
CA GLY A 54 7.30 -25.88 -5.23
C GLY A 54 7.34 -27.28 -4.63
N LYS A 55 8.38 -27.67 -3.89
CA LYS A 55 8.46 -28.98 -3.23
C LYS A 55 7.60 -29.06 -1.97
N GLN A 56 7.37 -27.93 -1.33
CA GLN A 56 6.54 -27.82 -0.15
C GLN A 56 5.39 -26.84 -0.41
N PRO A 57 4.19 -27.12 0.08
CA PRO A 57 3.12 -26.13 0.02
C PRO A 57 3.48 -24.91 0.88
N PHE A 58 3.06 -23.74 0.43
CA PHE A 58 3.24 -22.50 1.17
C PHE A 58 1.92 -21.74 1.35
N PHE A 59 1.89 -20.89 2.36
CA PHE A 59 0.82 -19.95 2.59
C PHE A 59 1.43 -18.56 2.81
N GLY A 60 1.15 -17.61 1.92
CA GLY A 60 1.64 -16.24 1.98
C GLY A 60 0.50 -15.25 2.18
N VAL A 61 0.69 -14.29 3.10
CA VAL A 61 -0.21 -13.13 3.27
C VAL A 61 0.59 -11.86 3.09
N LEU A 62 0.39 -11.18 1.97
CA LEU A 62 1.11 -9.97 1.60
C LEU A 62 0.26 -8.75 2.00
N THR A 63 0.53 -8.19 3.17
CA THR A 63 -0.24 -7.09 3.74
C THR A 63 0.31 -5.73 3.30
N TYR A 64 -0.07 -5.28 2.12
CA TYR A 64 0.25 -3.94 1.66
C TYR A 64 -0.60 -2.89 2.36
N THR A 65 0.00 -1.76 2.71
CA THR A 65 -0.70 -0.66 3.38
C THR A 65 -1.33 0.33 2.40
N LEU A 66 -1.00 0.24 1.12
CA LEU A 66 -1.56 1.08 0.09
C LEU A 66 -3.04 0.77 -0.16
N PRO A 67 -3.88 1.77 -0.39
CA PRO A 67 -3.68 3.21 -0.42
C PRO A 67 -4.07 3.90 0.90
N HIS A 68 -3.74 3.34 2.06
CA HIS A 68 -4.04 3.96 3.35
C HIS A 68 -3.37 5.34 3.48
N ALA A 69 -4.00 6.27 4.17
CA ALA A 69 -3.35 7.51 4.57
C ALA A 69 -2.15 7.22 5.53
N GLU A 70 -1.04 7.92 5.44
CA GLU A 70 -0.82 9.20 4.78
C GLU A 70 -0.68 8.99 3.27
N LEU A 71 -1.34 9.86 2.47
CA LEU A 71 -1.34 9.76 1.00
C LEU A 71 -0.03 10.33 0.45
N VAL A 72 1.04 9.58 0.61
CA VAL A 72 2.40 9.98 0.24
C VAL A 72 3.09 8.84 -0.48
N GLN A 73 3.76 9.16 -1.57
CA GLN A 73 4.59 8.25 -2.34
C GLN A 73 5.81 8.98 -2.93
N PRO A 74 6.78 8.26 -3.52
CA PRO A 74 7.92 8.88 -4.18
C PRO A 74 7.53 9.88 -5.27
N GLU A 75 8.33 10.93 -5.41
CA GLU A 75 8.26 11.88 -6.53
C GLU A 75 8.91 11.23 -7.76
N ASP A 76 8.15 10.41 -8.45
CA ASP A 76 8.61 9.67 -9.63
C ASP A 76 7.65 9.87 -10.83
N SER A 77 7.87 9.12 -11.91
CA SER A 77 7.06 9.21 -13.13
C SER A 77 5.58 8.88 -12.88
N ILE A 78 5.28 7.94 -11.98
CA ILE A 78 3.90 7.56 -11.64
C ILE A 78 3.17 8.75 -11.03
N LEU A 79 3.76 9.38 -10.02
CA LEU A 79 3.14 10.52 -9.36
C LEU A 79 3.03 11.72 -10.32
N ASN A 80 4.06 11.98 -11.10
CA ASN A 80 4.09 13.12 -12.02
C ASN A 80 3.02 13.01 -13.11
N GLU A 81 2.78 11.83 -13.67
CA GLU A 81 1.69 11.58 -14.61
C GLU A 81 0.33 11.98 -14.00
N TYR A 82 0.06 11.57 -12.76
CA TYR A 82 -1.20 11.90 -12.11
C TYR A 82 -1.30 13.37 -11.69
N LYS A 83 -0.18 14.02 -11.34
CA LYS A 83 -0.17 15.47 -11.09
C LYS A 83 -0.56 16.27 -12.34
N GLU A 84 -0.09 15.86 -13.51
CA GLU A 84 -0.49 16.48 -14.77
C GLU A 84 -1.96 16.22 -15.09
N LYS A 85 -2.40 14.97 -14.92
CA LYS A 85 -3.76 14.54 -15.24
C LYS A 85 -4.83 15.20 -14.39
N PHE A 86 -4.55 15.50 -13.12
CA PHE A 86 -5.50 16.08 -12.16
C PHE A 86 -5.21 17.56 -11.84
N ASN A 87 -4.59 18.29 -12.73
CA ASN A 87 -4.27 19.71 -12.52
C ASN A 87 -5.45 20.63 -12.92
N PRO A 88 -5.98 21.49 -12.01
CA PRO A 88 -5.60 21.66 -10.60
C PRO A 88 -6.13 20.54 -9.70
N ASP A 89 -5.32 20.11 -8.74
CA ASP A 89 -5.69 19.06 -7.79
C ASP A 89 -5.94 19.59 -6.39
N LYS A 90 -6.70 18.83 -5.61
CA LYS A 90 -7.05 19.09 -4.21
C LYS A 90 -5.81 19.03 -3.32
N SER A 91 -5.77 19.91 -2.32
CA SER A 91 -4.79 19.86 -1.23
C SER A 91 -5.48 19.56 0.09
N TYR A 92 -4.81 18.82 0.96
CA TYR A 92 -5.20 18.60 2.34
C TYR A 92 -4.29 19.42 3.25
N LYS A 93 -4.86 20.32 4.04
CA LYS A 93 -4.10 21.23 4.90
C LYS A 93 -3.71 20.62 6.25
N GLY A 94 -4.20 19.42 6.55
CA GLY A 94 -4.19 18.92 7.91
C GLY A 94 -5.25 19.62 8.78
N SER A 95 -5.36 19.20 10.01
CA SER A 95 -6.14 19.88 11.04
C SER A 95 -5.42 19.75 12.37
N GLU A 96 -5.68 20.65 13.31
CA GLU A 96 -5.16 20.54 14.67
C GLU A 96 -5.60 19.18 15.27
N GLY A 97 -4.65 18.44 15.81
CA GLY A 97 -4.88 17.07 16.29
C GLY A 97 -4.97 15.99 15.19
N SER A 98 -4.83 16.34 13.92
CA SER A 98 -4.73 15.34 12.84
C SER A 98 -3.47 14.51 12.98
N ARG A 99 -3.60 13.21 12.68
CA ARG A 99 -2.45 12.29 12.60
C ARG A 99 -1.70 12.38 11.28
N TYR A 100 -2.25 13.11 10.31
CA TYR A 100 -1.75 13.20 8.94
C TYR A 100 -1.27 14.61 8.64
N ASN A 101 -0.11 14.71 8.00
CA ASN A 101 0.48 15.97 7.59
C ASN A 101 -0.32 16.59 6.43
N ALA A 102 -0.10 17.90 6.21
CA ALA A 102 -0.59 18.57 5.02
C ALA A 102 0.06 17.97 3.77
N ILE A 103 -0.73 17.74 2.75
CA ILE A 103 -0.28 17.21 1.45
C ILE A 103 -0.91 17.97 0.30
N THR A 104 -0.18 18.06 -0.79
CA THR A 104 -0.68 18.59 -2.07
C THR A 104 -1.01 17.44 -3.01
N HIS A 105 -1.86 17.71 -4.02
CA HIS A 105 -2.18 16.75 -5.05
C HIS A 105 -2.78 15.44 -4.50
N VAL A 106 -3.80 15.56 -3.65
CA VAL A 106 -4.43 14.43 -2.96
C VAL A 106 -4.89 13.33 -3.91
N HIS A 107 -5.55 13.70 -5.02
CA HIS A 107 -6.05 12.71 -5.98
C HIS A 107 -4.90 12.06 -6.75
N ALA A 108 -3.88 12.83 -7.12
CA ALA A 108 -2.68 12.29 -7.77
C ALA A 108 -1.92 11.33 -6.85
N GLN A 109 -1.75 11.70 -5.58
CA GLN A 109 -1.15 10.80 -4.58
C GLN A 109 -1.92 9.49 -4.46
N PHE A 110 -3.24 9.56 -4.29
CA PHE A 110 -4.07 8.36 -4.14
C PHE A 110 -4.03 7.48 -5.39
N ALA A 111 -4.20 8.06 -6.58
CA ALA A 111 -4.18 7.30 -7.83
C ALA A 111 -2.82 6.63 -8.07
N GLY A 112 -1.73 7.34 -7.82
CA GLY A 112 -0.39 6.78 -7.94
C GLY A 112 -0.12 5.64 -6.95
N MET A 113 -0.65 5.74 -5.71
CA MET A 113 -0.56 4.63 -4.74
C MET A 113 -1.32 3.39 -5.23
N ILE A 114 -2.48 3.54 -5.86
CA ILE A 114 -3.22 2.42 -6.45
C ILE A 114 -2.45 1.81 -7.61
N THR A 115 -1.90 2.62 -8.51
CA THR A 115 -1.08 2.14 -9.63
C THR A 115 0.14 1.37 -9.13
N ARG A 116 0.77 1.84 -8.08
CA ARG A 116 1.91 1.16 -7.46
C ARG A 116 1.52 -0.19 -6.85
N LEU A 117 0.37 -0.25 -6.19
CA LEU A 117 -0.17 -1.50 -5.65
C LEU A 117 -0.48 -2.50 -6.77
N ASP A 118 -1.09 -2.04 -7.86
CA ASP A 118 -1.37 -2.86 -9.04
C ASP A 118 -0.08 -3.43 -9.65
N TYR A 119 0.95 -2.59 -9.75
CA TYR A 119 2.28 -3.01 -10.20
C TYR A 119 2.85 -4.13 -9.29
N TYR A 120 2.78 -4.00 -7.97
CA TYR A 120 3.26 -5.03 -7.05
C TYR A 120 2.50 -6.34 -7.21
N VAL A 121 1.19 -6.29 -7.37
CA VAL A 121 0.38 -7.48 -7.63
C VAL A 121 0.80 -8.14 -8.95
N GLY A 122 1.00 -7.33 -9.99
CA GLY A 122 1.51 -7.81 -11.27
C GLY A 122 2.86 -8.52 -11.17
N GLU A 123 3.79 -7.99 -10.37
CA GLU A 123 5.10 -8.63 -10.16
C GLU A 123 4.99 -9.95 -9.39
N VAL A 124 4.11 -10.04 -8.40
CA VAL A 124 3.82 -11.30 -7.69
C VAL A 124 3.29 -12.37 -8.64
N LEU A 125 2.28 -12.02 -9.45
CA LEU A 125 1.68 -12.96 -10.42
C LEU A 125 2.72 -13.41 -11.48
N LYS A 126 3.51 -12.48 -11.97
CA LYS A 126 4.60 -12.77 -12.90
C LYS A 126 5.63 -13.71 -12.28
N LYS A 127 6.05 -13.47 -11.05
CA LYS A 127 6.99 -14.31 -10.31
C LYS A 127 6.47 -15.74 -10.13
N LEU A 128 5.22 -15.90 -9.74
CA LEU A 128 4.58 -17.22 -9.62
C LEU A 128 4.64 -17.97 -10.94
N LYS A 129 4.33 -17.29 -12.05
CA LYS A 129 4.40 -17.89 -13.39
C LYS A 129 5.83 -18.25 -13.82
N GLU A 130 6.80 -17.37 -13.61
CA GLU A 130 8.21 -17.60 -13.93
C GLU A 130 8.77 -18.83 -13.17
N LYS A 131 8.24 -19.08 -11.98
CA LYS A 131 8.62 -20.24 -11.14
C LYS A 131 7.79 -21.50 -11.44
N GLY A 132 6.80 -21.42 -12.34
CA GLY A 132 5.89 -22.53 -12.63
C GLY A 132 5.00 -22.92 -11.46
N LEU A 133 4.69 -21.97 -10.58
CA LEU A 133 3.86 -22.16 -9.38
C LEU A 133 2.41 -21.71 -9.58
N ASP A 134 2.13 -20.97 -10.64
CA ASP A 134 0.83 -20.34 -10.89
C ASP A 134 -0.30 -21.34 -11.08
N GLU A 135 -0.07 -22.46 -11.76
CA GLU A 135 -1.10 -23.49 -12.02
C GLU A 135 -1.58 -24.20 -10.74
N ASN A 136 -0.79 -24.14 -9.65
CA ASN A 136 -1.10 -24.80 -8.38
C ASN A 136 -1.11 -23.84 -7.19
N THR A 137 -1.33 -22.55 -7.45
CA THR A 137 -1.41 -21.50 -6.41
C THR A 137 -2.73 -20.75 -6.51
N LEU A 138 -3.53 -20.81 -5.44
CA LEU A 138 -4.72 -19.95 -5.33
C LEU A 138 -4.28 -18.56 -4.88
N VAL A 139 -4.52 -17.56 -5.72
CA VAL A 139 -4.26 -16.15 -5.39
C VAL A 139 -5.58 -15.45 -5.06
N ILE A 140 -5.64 -14.83 -3.88
CA ILE A 140 -6.80 -14.04 -3.43
C ILE A 140 -6.35 -12.60 -3.23
N PHE A 141 -7.02 -11.66 -3.88
CA PHE A 141 -6.84 -10.22 -3.66
C PHE A 141 -8.07 -9.68 -2.93
N SER A 142 -7.84 -8.97 -1.84
CA SER A 142 -8.92 -8.38 -1.03
C SER A 142 -8.45 -7.12 -0.33
N SER A 143 -9.38 -6.36 0.23
CA SER A 143 -9.12 -5.25 1.14
C SER A 143 -9.56 -5.62 2.55
N ASP A 144 -8.97 -4.98 3.57
CA ASP A 144 -9.32 -5.13 4.98
C ASP A 144 -10.57 -4.31 5.36
N ASN A 145 -10.87 -3.25 4.58
CA ASN A 145 -12.05 -2.42 4.74
C ASN A 145 -12.39 -1.67 3.43
N GLY A 146 -13.54 -1.03 3.43
CA GLY A 146 -13.98 -0.16 2.35
C GLY A 146 -13.26 1.18 2.28
N PRO A 147 -13.67 2.05 1.34
CA PRO A 147 -13.05 3.36 1.12
C PRO A 147 -13.04 4.23 2.38
N HIS A 148 -12.05 5.11 2.49
CA HIS A 148 -11.87 6.01 3.63
C HIS A 148 -11.78 7.47 3.22
N GLU A 149 -11.98 8.38 4.19
CA GLU A 149 -11.89 9.84 4.03
C GLU A 149 -10.64 10.43 4.72
N GLU A 150 -9.73 9.59 5.21
CA GLU A 150 -8.58 9.99 6.01
C GLU A 150 -7.51 10.68 5.16
N GLY A 151 -6.82 11.67 5.76
CA GLY A 151 -5.70 12.35 5.10
C GLY A 151 -6.09 13.14 3.85
N GLY A 152 -7.36 13.56 3.74
CA GLY A 152 -7.88 14.28 2.58
C GLY A 152 -8.42 13.39 1.46
N ALA A 153 -8.37 12.07 1.60
CA ALA A 153 -8.96 11.15 0.63
C ALA A 153 -10.43 11.48 0.36
N ASP A 154 -10.84 11.31 -0.87
CA ASP A 154 -12.19 11.60 -1.33
C ASP A 154 -12.80 10.35 -1.98
N PRO A 155 -13.69 9.64 -1.28
CA PRO A 155 -14.28 8.42 -1.82
C PRO A 155 -15.19 8.67 -3.02
N THR A 156 -15.69 9.86 -3.22
CA THR A 156 -16.61 10.19 -4.32
C THR A 156 -15.87 10.53 -5.61
N PHE A 157 -14.69 11.13 -5.52
CA PHE A 157 -13.94 11.60 -6.70
C PHE A 157 -13.66 10.50 -7.73
N PHE A 158 -13.31 9.30 -7.28
CA PHE A 158 -13.05 8.14 -8.15
C PHE A 158 -14.23 7.17 -8.22
N GLY A 159 -15.40 7.51 -7.67
CA GLY A 159 -16.52 6.56 -7.54
C GLY A 159 -16.17 5.35 -6.68
N ARG A 160 -15.29 5.51 -5.68
CA ARG A 160 -14.77 4.43 -4.83
C ARG A 160 -15.80 3.84 -3.87
N ASP A 161 -16.86 4.57 -3.61
CA ASP A 161 -18.04 4.10 -2.88
C ASP A 161 -18.80 2.99 -3.64
N GLY A 162 -18.54 2.87 -4.95
CA GLY A 162 -19.10 1.82 -5.79
C GLY A 162 -20.62 1.77 -5.71
N LYS A 163 -21.16 0.55 -5.68
CA LYS A 163 -22.61 0.30 -5.52
C LYS A 163 -22.99 -0.06 -4.09
N LEU A 164 -22.01 -0.25 -3.21
CA LEU A 164 -22.23 -0.69 -1.85
C LEU A 164 -22.27 0.52 -0.92
N ARG A 165 -23.28 0.57 -0.08
CA ARG A 165 -23.42 1.63 0.92
C ARG A 165 -22.34 1.53 1.98
N GLY A 166 -21.77 2.68 2.35
CA GLY A 166 -20.89 2.83 3.51
C GLY A 166 -19.42 3.02 3.16
N LEU A 167 -18.71 3.58 4.12
CA LEU A 167 -17.28 3.83 4.11
C LEU A 167 -16.64 3.16 5.31
N LYS A 168 -15.30 3.08 5.33
CA LYS A 168 -14.51 2.60 6.48
C LYS A 168 -15.10 3.12 7.81
N ARG A 169 -15.23 2.25 8.80
CA ARG A 169 -15.85 2.46 10.12
C ARG A 169 -17.39 2.48 10.13
N GLN A 170 -18.05 2.36 9.02
CA GLN A 170 -19.50 2.20 8.97
C GLN A 170 -19.85 0.72 8.84
N CYS A 171 -20.87 0.28 9.60
CA CYS A 171 -21.33 -1.12 9.61
C CYS A 171 -22.24 -1.44 8.41
N TYR A 172 -21.81 -1.08 7.22
CA TYR A 172 -22.46 -1.41 5.95
C TYR A 172 -21.51 -2.19 5.06
N GLU A 173 -22.02 -2.86 4.03
CA GLU A 173 -21.25 -3.65 3.09
C GLU A 173 -20.05 -2.88 2.50
N GLY A 174 -20.25 -1.64 2.07
CA GLY A 174 -19.19 -0.79 1.52
C GLY A 174 -18.18 -0.29 2.55
N GLY A 175 -18.43 -0.46 3.84
CA GLY A 175 -17.47 -0.14 4.91
C GLY A 175 -16.62 -1.33 5.32
N ILE A 176 -17.10 -2.53 5.04
CA ILE A 176 -16.47 -3.80 5.44
C ILE A 176 -15.57 -4.32 4.31
N ARG A 177 -15.94 -4.04 3.06
CA ARG A 177 -15.24 -4.54 1.86
C ARG A 177 -15.23 -3.56 0.70
#